data_6865ea2fbbd2f891b6e2c4495d07927a
#
_entry.id   6865ea2fbbd2f891b6e2c4495d07927a
#
_cell.length_a   1.000
_cell.length_b   1.000
_cell.length_c   1.000
_cell.angle_alpha   90.00
_cell.angle_beta   90.00
_cell.angle_gamma   90.00
#
_symmetry.space_group_name_H-M   'P 1'
#
loop_
_entity.id
_entity.type
_entity.pdbx_description
1 polymer ?
#
loop_
_entity_poly.entity_id
_entity_poly.type
_entity_poly.pdbx_seq_one_letter_code
_entity_poly.pdbx_strand_id
1 'polypeptide(L)'
;MKLRHIYITAFITVVVSPLVSCDREGLDVLDIETPPGYDLSAGTSTIFLNSSKAFDTQADWVSGSNTTRFYRGDKLYDDMRTSSNGYGGGLGPVYAGYSCGSCHSNAGRTKPALWADGGSGAYGFSAMLVYVTRKNGAFFKDYGRVLHDQSIYGVKAEGKLKVDWHFESFTFPDGEPYELAYPTYTITDWYADEIDPDDLFCTVRIPLRHVGMGQMMALDQNEIEALAAKSNYPELGISGRCNYINERGVRSLGVSGNKAQHADLTVELGFSSDMGVTNSRYPEEICEGQIQMSQGSMMGLLYDKLDVSTEEMENVDFYMQSLGVPARRNVDDPQVKRGEQMFYEAKCHLCHVTTLHTRPRGSTLLNGTQLPWLGNQTIHPYSDYLLHDMGSEIMGVGLNDNYVSGLAAGNEWRTTPLWGIGLQEKVNGHTYFL
;
A
#
# COMPACT_ATOMS: atom_id res chain seq x y z
N MET A 1 7.68 21.00 -89.59
CA MET A 1 8.03 21.14 -88.15
C MET A 1 7.46 19.98 -87.37
N LYS A 2 8.28 18.95 -87.08
CA LYS A 2 7.80 17.73 -86.42
C LYS A 2 8.13 17.83 -84.92
N LEU A 3 7.07 17.85 -84.06
CA LEU A 3 7.25 17.74 -82.60
C LEU A 3 7.57 16.28 -82.26
N ARG A 4 8.69 16.07 -81.61
CA ARG A 4 9.08 14.79 -80.97
C ARG A 4 8.54 14.78 -79.55
N HIS A 5 7.71 13.80 -79.27
CA HIS A 5 7.26 13.48 -77.89
C HIS A 5 8.36 12.69 -77.18
N ILE A 6 8.87 13.21 -76.05
CA ILE A 6 9.80 12.52 -75.15
C ILE A 6 8.95 11.88 -74.07
N TYR A 7 8.90 10.54 -74.02
CA TYR A 7 8.30 9.79 -72.91
C TYR A 7 9.39 9.64 -71.83
N ILE A 8 9.15 10.26 -70.68
CA ILE A 8 9.95 10.04 -69.44
C ILE A 8 9.28 8.89 -68.71
N THR A 9 9.94 7.73 -68.71
CA THR A 9 9.55 6.58 -67.90
C THR A 9 10.16 6.74 -66.52
N ALA A 10 9.36 7.09 -65.53
CA ALA A 10 9.76 7.14 -64.15
C ALA A 10 9.81 5.71 -63.57
N PHE A 11 10.98 5.22 -63.27
CA PHE A 11 11.15 4.00 -62.47
C PHE A 11 10.90 4.33 -61.02
N ILE A 12 9.78 3.83 -60.47
CA ILE A 12 9.49 3.83 -59.05
C ILE A 12 10.23 2.63 -58.46
N THR A 13 11.37 2.87 -57.83
CA THR A 13 12.05 1.84 -57.02
C THR A 13 11.34 1.76 -55.69
N VAL A 14 10.50 0.74 -55.51
CA VAL A 14 9.91 0.40 -54.19
C VAL A 14 11.03 -0.23 -53.37
N VAL A 15 11.57 0.53 -52.43
CA VAL A 15 12.45 0.00 -51.40
C VAL A 15 11.53 -0.72 -50.38
N VAL A 16 11.44 -2.03 -50.52
CA VAL A 16 10.88 -2.88 -49.50
C VAL A 16 11.93 -2.97 -48.40
N SER A 17 11.80 -2.13 -47.37
CA SER A 17 12.52 -2.34 -46.12
C SER A 17 12.01 -3.62 -45.50
N PRO A 18 12.87 -4.63 -45.23
CA PRO A 18 12.41 -5.76 -44.42
C PRO A 18 12.10 -5.22 -43.04
N LEU A 19 10.84 -5.31 -42.63
CA LEU A 19 10.45 -5.22 -41.24
C LEU A 19 11.17 -6.39 -40.56
N VAL A 20 12.33 -6.15 -40.01
CA VAL A 20 12.95 -7.08 -39.06
C VAL A 20 12.08 -7.02 -37.82
N SER A 21 11.06 -7.85 -37.80
CA SER A 21 10.44 -8.29 -36.57
C SER A 21 11.58 -8.90 -35.75
N CYS A 22 11.86 -8.32 -34.60
CA CYS A 22 12.71 -8.97 -33.62
C CYS A 22 11.92 -10.14 -33.01
N ASP A 23 11.64 -11.16 -33.83
CA ASP A 23 11.40 -12.49 -33.31
C ASP A 23 12.74 -12.97 -32.73
N ARG A 24 12.87 -12.84 -31.42
CA ARG A 24 13.89 -13.59 -30.68
C ARG A 24 13.49 -15.05 -30.70
N GLU A 25 13.66 -15.70 -31.85
CA GLU A 25 13.74 -17.15 -31.94
C GLU A 25 14.97 -17.59 -31.15
N GLY A 26 14.76 -18.29 -30.06
CA GLY A 26 15.84 -18.99 -29.36
C GLY A 26 15.98 -18.81 -27.86
N LEU A 27 14.97 -18.30 -27.18
CA LEU A 27 14.90 -18.52 -25.74
C LEU A 27 14.20 -19.86 -25.53
N ASP A 28 14.91 -20.82 -24.92
CA ASP A 28 14.32 -22.06 -24.44
C ASP A 28 13.06 -21.67 -23.64
N VAL A 29 11.91 -22.03 -24.16
CA VAL A 29 10.63 -21.82 -23.49
C VAL A 29 10.69 -22.70 -22.24
N LEU A 30 10.94 -22.08 -21.08
CA LEU A 30 10.73 -22.79 -19.83
C LEU A 30 9.26 -23.20 -19.84
N ASP A 31 9.03 -24.51 -19.96
CA ASP A 31 7.68 -25.06 -19.90
C ASP A 31 7.21 -24.99 -18.45
N ILE A 32 6.75 -23.78 -18.07
CA ILE A 32 6.22 -23.53 -16.74
C ILE A 32 4.83 -24.10 -16.74
N GLU A 33 4.69 -25.33 -16.23
CA GLU A 33 3.38 -25.90 -15.97
C GLU A 33 2.66 -25.02 -14.93
N THR A 34 1.53 -24.45 -15.34
CA THR A 34 0.66 -23.74 -14.41
C THR A 34 -0.01 -24.77 -13.50
N PRO A 35 0.26 -24.80 -12.19
CA PRO A 35 -0.34 -25.77 -11.29
C PRO A 35 -1.86 -25.66 -11.30
N PRO A 36 -2.60 -26.77 -11.10
CA PRO A 36 -4.05 -26.72 -10.92
C PRO A 36 -4.44 -25.75 -9.80
N GLY A 37 -5.40 -24.86 -10.06
CA GLY A 37 -5.87 -23.86 -9.10
C GLY A 37 -4.96 -22.64 -8.96
N TYR A 38 -4.01 -22.44 -9.86
CA TYR A 38 -3.11 -21.29 -9.85
C TYR A 38 -3.82 -19.95 -10.15
N ASP A 39 -5.03 -19.99 -10.67
CA ASP A 39 -5.95 -18.88 -10.80
C ASP A 39 -6.58 -18.46 -9.44
N LEU A 40 -6.56 -19.37 -8.45
CA LEU A 40 -7.10 -19.11 -7.11
C LEU A 40 -6.10 -18.31 -6.26
N SER A 41 -5.95 -17.01 -6.56
CA SER A 41 -4.96 -16.11 -5.92
C SER A 41 -4.89 -16.23 -4.39
N ALA A 42 -6.01 -16.51 -3.73
CA ALA A 42 -6.13 -16.58 -2.26
C ALA A 42 -6.96 -17.78 -1.80
N GLY A 43 -6.82 -18.92 -2.47
CA GLY A 43 -7.57 -20.12 -2.14
C GLY A 43 -9.08 -19.87 -2.17
N THR A 44 -9.78 -20.27 -1.10
CA THR A 44 -11.25 -20.09 -0.99
C THR A 44 -11.72 -18.65 -0.84
N SER A 45 -10.81 -17.69 -0.63
CA SER A 45 -11.15 -16.26 -0.63
C SER A 45 -10.99 -15.60 -2.00
N THR A 46 -10.67 -16.37 -3.03
CA THR A 46 -10.57 -15.87 -4.39
C THR A 46 -11.95 -15.56 -4.96
N ILE A 47 -12.07 -14.40 -5.62
CA ILE A 47 -13.29 -13.98 -6.33
C ILE A 47 -12.99 -13.76 -7.82
N PHE A 48 -13.90 -14.20 -8.68
CA PHE A 48 -13.80 -14.04 -10.13
C PHE A 48 -14.54 -12.77 -10.59
N LEU A 49 -14.08 -11.62 -10.06
CA LEU A 49 -14.67 -10.33 -10.32
C LEU A 49 -13.69 -9.41 -11.03
N ASN A 50 -14.12 -8.85 -12.17
CA ASN A 50 -13.36 -7.91 -12.99
C ASN A 50 -14.13 -6.60 -13.16
N SER A 51 -14.39 -5.90 -12.06
CA SER A 51 -15.12 -4.64 -12.04
C SER A 51 -14.45 -3.63 -11.10
N SER A 52 -15.01 -2.42 -11.01
CA SER A 52 -14.60 -1.41 -10.04
C SER A 52 -14.81 -1.82 -8.57
N LYS A 53 -15.54 -2.89 -8.31
CA LYS A 53 -15.78 -3.47 -6.98
C LYS A 53 -14.89 -4.68 -6.65
N ALA A 54 -13.87 -4.93 -7.46
CA ALA A 54 -13.05 -6.13 -7.32
C ALA A 54 -12.23 -6.18 -6.02
N PHE A 55 -11.97 -5.04 -5.37
CA PHE A 55 -11.25 -4.99 -4.09
C PHE A 55 -12.19 -4.86 -2.89
N ASP A 56 -13.44 -4.45 -3.13
CA ASP A 56 -14.43 -4.10 -2.13
C ASP A 56 -15.61 -5.08 -2.13
N THR A 57 -15.34 -6.33 -2.41
CA THR A 57 -16.35 -7.40 -2.44
C THR A 57 -15.96 -8.50 -1.47
N GLN A 58 -16.92 -9.01 -0.76
CA GLN A 58 -16.72 -10.11 0.19
C GLN A 58 -16.26 -11.41 -0.50
N ALA A 59 -15.46 -12.20 0.18
CA ALA A 59 -15.15 -13.57 -0.24
C ALA A 59 -16.40 -14.46 -0.26
N ASP A 60 -16.44 -15.47 -1.15
CA ASP A 60 -17.62 -16.32 -1.37
C ASP A 60 -18.05 -17.14 -0.13
N TRP A 61 -17.13 -17.38 0.81
CA TRP A 61 -17.44 -18.07 2.07
C TRP A 61 -18.20 -17.18 3.09
N VAL A 62 -18.28 -15.86 2.87
CA VAL A 62 -19.02 -14.93 3.73
C VAL A 62 -20.51 -15.10 3.47
N SER A 63 -21.22 -15.67 4.43
CA SER A 63 -22.66 -15.99 4.32
C SER A 63 -23.39 -15.86 5.64
N GLY A 64 -24.70 -15.81 5.61
CA GLY A 64 -25.56 -15.74 6.79
C GLY A 64 -25.30 -14.49 7.64
N SER A 65 -25.10 -14.66 8.95
CA SER A 65 -24.81 -13.56 9.87
C SER A 65 -23.49 -12.83 9.53
N ASN A 66 -22.52 -13.52 8.94
CA ASN A 66 -21.28 -12.93 8.50
C ASN A 66 -21.47 -11.90 7.40
N THR A 67 -22.45 -12.07 6.52
CA THR A 67 -22.80 -11.07 5.50
C THR A 67 -23.25 -9.75 6.15
N THR A 68 -24.09 -9.83 7.18
CA THR A 68 -24.49 -8.63 7.93
C THR A 68 -23.31 -7.97 8.62
N ARG A 69 -22.42 -8.76 9.21
CA ARG A 69 -21.21 -8.26 9.86
C ARG A 69 -20.27 -7.59 8.86
N PHE A 70 -20.10 -8.19 7.68
CA PHE A 70 -19.31 -7.60 6.58
C PHE A 70 -19.82 -6.21 6.22
N TYR A 71 -21.11 -6.06 5.92
CA TYR A 71 -21.68 -4.76 5.55
C TYR A 71 -21.71 -3.73 6.68
N ARG A 72 -21.75 -4.15 7.93
CA ARG A 72 -21.56 -3.23 9.06
C ARG A 72 -20.13 -2.70 9.11
N GLY A 73 -19.14 -3.57 8.90
CA GLY A 73 -17.73 -3.20 8.83
C GLY A 73 -17.43 -2.29 7.64
N ASP A 74 -17.94 -2.64 6.45
CA ASP A 74 -17.85 -1.86 5.23
C ASP A 74 -18.38 -0.43 5.42
N LYS A 75 -19.60 -0.31 5.98
CA LYS A 75 -20.18 0.99 6.30
C LYS A 75 -19.29 1.82 7.23
N LEU A 76 -18.80 1.22 8.30
CA LEU A 76 -17.96 1.91 9.29
C LEU A 76 -16.59 2.30 8.73
N TYR A 77 -16.08 1.50 7.78
CA TYR A 77 -14.84 1.75 7.05
C TYR A 77 -14.95 2.97 6.14
N ASP A 78 -16.08 3.14 5.46
CA ASP A 78 -16.32 4.23 4.52
C ASP A 78 -16.95 5.48 5.18
N ASP A 79 -17.69 5.32 6.29
CA ASP A 79 -18.36 6.44 6.96
C ASP A 79 -17.37 7.54 7.38
N MET A 80 -17.62 8.73 6.87
CA MET A 80 -16.86 9.92 7.26
C MET A 80 -17.10 10.24 8.74
N ARG A 81 -16.02 10.28 9.51
CA ARG A 81 -16.06 10.78 10.88
C ARG A 81 -16.24 12.28 10.88
N THR A 82 -16.92 12.81 11.89
CA THR A 82 -17.21 14.24 12.04
C THR A 82 -16.86 14.71 13.43
N SER A 83 -16.71 16.01 13.60
CA SER A 83 -16.49 16.64 14.90
C SER A 83 -17.75 16.71 15.77
N SER A 84 -18.86 16.07 15.38
CA SER A 84 -20.09 16.11 16.14
C SER A 84 -20.06 15.13 17.30
N ASN A 85 -20.61 15.57 18.43
CA ASN A 85 -20.69 14.88 19.68
C ASN A 85 -21.81 13.85 19.71
N GLY A 86 -21.64 12.72 19.09
CA GLY A 86 -22.67 11.72 19.10
C GLY A 86 -22.11 10.35 18.69
N TYR A 87 -22.92 9.33 18.82
CA TYR A 87 -22.61 8.02 18.26
C TYR A 87 -22.24 8.16 16.77
N GLY A 88 -21.01 7.77 16.43
CA GLY A 88 -20.46 7.90 15.07
C GLY A 88 -19.83 9.25 14.75
N GLY A 89 -19.76 10.18 15.72
CA GLY A 89 -18.88 11.32 15.66
C GLY A 89 -17.43 10.93 15.92
N GLY A 90 -16.69 11.77 16.59
CA GLY A 90 -15.41 11.41 17.15
C GLY A 90 -14.23 11.59 16.23
N LEU A 91 -14.33 12.43 15.19
CA LEU A 91 -13.14 12.95 14.52
C LEU A 91 -12.38 13.80 15.55
N GLY A 92 -11.13 13.41 15.82
CA GLY A 92 -10.32 14.06 16.84
C GLY A 92 -10.06 15.53 16.57
N PRO A 93 -9.49 16.27 17.52
CA PRO A 93 -9.14 17.67 17.30
C PRO A 93 -8.23 17.85 16.10
N VAL A 94 -7.29 16.93 15.90
CA VAL A 94 -6.41 16.86 14.74
C VAL A 94 -6.50 15.48 14.09
N TYR A 95 -6.29 15.42 12.78
CA TYR A 95 -6.38 14.18 12.00
C TYR A 95 -5.61 14.28 10.69
N ALA A 96 -5.27 13.14 10.10
CA ALA A 96 -4.70 13.05 8.76
C ALA A 96 -5.77 12.58 7.73
N GLY A 97 -6.74 11.77 8.16
CA GLY A 97 -7.85 11.30 7.35
C GLY A 97 -9.16 11.28 8.16
N TYR A 98 -10.30 11.16 7.50
CA TYR A 98 -11.62 11.22 8.14
C TYR A 98 -12.42 9.92 8.01
N SER A 99 -11.91 8.95 7.29
CA SER A 99 -12.38 7.56 7.21
C SER A 99 -11.28 6.66 6.66
N CYS A 100 -11.38 5.34 6.87
CA CYS A 100 -10.45 4.42 6.21
C CYS A 100 -10.56 4.52 4.69
N GLY A 101 -11.80 4.58 4.16
CA GLY A 101 -12.09 4.71 2.73
C GLY A 101 -11.61 6.02 2.10
N SER A 102 -11.36 7.06 2.90
CA SER A 102 -10.79 8.32 2.37
C SER A 102 -9.37 8.14 1.83
N CYS A 103 -8.57 7.29 2.46
CA CYS A 103 -7.23 6.94 2.01
C CYS A 103 -7.20 5.62 1.22
N HIS A 104 -8.08 4.67 1.54
CA HIS A 104 -8.15 3.34 0.95
C HIS A 104 -9.42 3.13 0.14
N SER A 105 -9.73 4.05 -0.78
CA SER A 105 -10.95 4.03 -1.60
C SER A 105 -11.21 2.67 -2.23
N ASN A 106 -12.42 2.14 -2.05
CA ASN A 106 -12.83 0.78 -2.46
C ASN A 106 -11.88 -0.32 -1.95
N ALA A 107 -11.40 -0.24 -0.70
CA ALA A 107 -10.36 -1.10 -0.11
C ALA A 107 -9.05 -1.16 -0.91
N GLY A 108 -8.89 -0.27 -1.86
CA GLY A 108 -7.69 -0.06 -2.67
C GLY A 108 -6.81 1.06 -2.15
N ARG A 109 -6.59 2.07 -2.98
CA ARG A 109 -5.87 3.29 -2.58
C ARG A 109 -6.43 4.50 -3.28
N THR A 110 -6.59 5.59 -2.56
CA THR A 110 -6.95 6.87 -3.12
C THR A 110 -5.77 7.45 -3.90
N LYS A 111 -6.07 8.19 -4.96
CA LYS A 111 -5.07 8.85 -5.78
C LYS A 111 -4.26 9.84 -4.93
N PRO A 112 -2.93 9.76 -4.92
CA PRO A 112 -2.10 10.76 -4.24
C PRO A 112 -2.14 12.10 -4.96
N ALA A 113 -1.70 13.18 -4.31
CA ALA A 113 -1.48 14.46 -4.95
C ALA A 113 -0.36 14.35 -5.99
N LEU A 114 -0.66 14.69 -7.23
CA LEU A 114 0.26 14.57 -8.35
C LEU A 114 0.42 15.91 -9.05
N TRP A 115 1.52 16.05 -9.81
CA TRP A 115 1.78 17.24 -10.61
C TRP A 115 0.68 17.53 -11.65
N ALA A 116 0.12 16.48 -12.28
CA ALA A 116 -0.93 16.61 -13.30
C ALA A 116 -2.25 17.18 -12.74
N ASP A 117 -2.46 17.08 -11.44
CA ASP A 117 -3.63 17.61 -10.74
C ASP A 117 -3.34 18.93 -10.01
N GLY A 118 -2.24 19.59 -10.35
CA GLY A 118 -1.77 20.77 -9.61
C GLY A 118 -1.18 20.41 -8.25
N GLY A 119 -0.63 19.20 -8.12
CA GLY A 119 -0.04 18.69 -6.87
C GLY A 119 1.18 19.48 -6.40
N SER A 120 1.93 20.13 -7.30
CA SER A 120 3.00 21.04 -6.90
C SER A 120 2.43 22.25 -6.15
N GLY A 121 2.93 22.46 -4.93
CA GLY A 121 2.42 23.47 -4.05
C GLY A 121 1.04 23.18 -3.46
N ALA A 122 0.51 21.96 -3.65
CA ALA A 122 -0.78 21.57 -3.11
C ALA A 122 -0.74 21.42 -1.58
N TYR A 123 -1.83 21.81 -0.94
CA TYR A 123 -2.03 21.71 0.50
C TYR A 123 -3.28 20.89 0.80
N GLY A 124 -3.29 20.27 1.98
CA GLY A 124 -4.47 19.57 2.48
C GLY A 124 -4.48 18.09 2.08
N PHE A 125 -5.64 17.47 2.25
CA PHE A 125 -5.82 16.03 2.13
C PHE A 125 -5.51 15.51 0.71
N SER A 126 -4.63 14.53 0.64
CA SER A 126 -4.21 13.92 -0.63
C SER A 126 -3.96 12.40 -0.51
N ALA A 127 -4.52 11.76 0.50
CA ALA A 127 -4.23 10.36 0.84
C ALA A 127 -2.73 10.06 1.07
N MET A 128 -1.97 11.06 1.50
CA MET A 128 -0.54 10.95 1.74
C MET A 128 -0.29 11.16 3.24
N LEU A 129 0.05 10.09 3.95
CA LEU A 129 0.45 10.18 5.35
C LEU A 129 1.86 10.76 5.45
N VAL A 130 1.99 11.81 6.23
CA VAL A 130 3.24 12.53 6.43
C VAL A 130 3.91 12.06 7.71
N TYR A 131 5.13 11.54 7.57
CA TYR A 131 5.96 11.16 8.70
C TYR A 131 7.09 12.15 8.86
N VAL A 132 7.30 12.63 10.08
CA VAL A 132 8.36 13.59 10.39
C VAL A 132 9.33 12.97 11.40
N THR A 133 10.61 13.03 11.08
CA THR A 133 11.69 12.59 11.96
C THR A 133 12.84 13.59 11.94
N ARG A 134 13.69 13.53 12.95
CA ARG A 134 15.02 14.10 12.88
C ARG A 134 15.87 13.37 11.85
N LYS A 135 16.89 14.00 11.31
CA LYS A 135 17.82 13.32 10.37
C LYS A 135 18.49 12.08 10.94
N ASN A 136 18.57 11.94 12.26
CA ASN A 136 19.04 10.72 12.94
C ASN A 136 17.95 9.64 13.14
N GLY A 137 16.73 9.85 12.61
CA GLY A 137 15.61 8.93 12.72
C GLY A 137 14.75 9.05 13.99
N ALA A 138 15.13 9.91 14.95
CA ALA A 138 14.34 10.12 16.15
C ALA A 138 13.07 10.95 15.86
N PHE A 139 12.00 10.72 16.62
CA PHE A 139 10.77 11.50 16.51
C PHE A 139 10.87 12.83 17.25
N PHE A 140 10.15 13.81 16.76
CA PHE A 140 9.91 15.06 17.47
C PHE A 140 8.83 14.87 18.52
N LYS A 141 9.11 15.31 19.74
CA LYS A 141 8.23 15.11 20.91
C LYS A 141 6.80 15.66 20.66
N ASP A 142 6.71 16.79 19.98
CA ASP A 142 5.46 17.55 19.85
C ASP A 142 4.62 17.16 18.63
N TYR A 143 5.11 16.24 17.77
CA TYR A 143 4.46 15.86 16.51
C TYR A 143 4.21 14.35 16.35
N GLY A 144 4.67 13.55 17.30
CA GLY A 144 4.48 12.10 17.26
C GLY A 144 5.13 11.44 16.03
N ARG A 145 4.44 10.48 15.45
CA ARG A 145 4.90 9.69 14.29
C ARG A 145 4.34 10.19 12.97
N VAL A 146 3.06 10.58 12.96
CA VAL A 146 2.31 11.08 11.81
C VAL A 146 1.99 12.54 12.09
N LEU A 147 2.26 13.40 11.13
CA LEU A 147 1.84 14.80 11.18
C LEU A 147 0.35 14.90 10.82
N HIS A 148 -0.44 15.51 11.70
CA HIS A 148 -1.84 15.78 11.42
C HIS A 148 -1.99 17.15 10.76
N ASP A 149 -2.13 17.14 9.44
CA ASP A 149 -2.24 18.36 8.62
C ASP A 149 -3.67 18.89 8.51
N GLN A 150 -4.62 18.18 9.16
CA GLN A 150 -6.03 18.55 9.26
C GLN A 150 -6.41 18.79 10.72
N SER A 151 -7.47 19.59 10.92
CA SER A 151 -8.08 19.81 12.23
C SER A 151 -9.55 20.15 12.10
N ILE A 152 -10.30 19.93 13.17
CA ILE A 152 -11.69 20.40 13.26
C ILE A 152 -11.73 21.94 13.35
N TYR A 153 -12.90 22.50 13.08
CA TYR A 153 -13.07 23.95 13.12
C TYR A 153 -12.69 24.53 14.49
N GLY A 154 -11.90 25.61 14.49
CA GLY A 154 -11.45 26.29 15.70
C GLY A 154 -10.22 25.67 16.38
N VAL A 155 -9.71 24.57 15.87
CA VAL A 155 -8.49 23.91 16.36
C VAL A 155 -7.39 24.07 15.32
N LYS A 156 -6.15 24.30 15.76
CA LYS A 156 -4.99 24.43 14.88
C LYS A 156 -4.46 23.06 14.49
N ALA A 157 -4.28 22.81 13.20
CA ALA A 157 -3.56 21.62 12.73
C ALA A 157 -2.09 21.62 13.17
N GLU A 158 -1.44 20.47 13.16
CA GLU A 158 -0.03 20.37 13.57
C GLU A 158 0.94 21.02 12.58
N GLY A 159 0.62 20.99 11.32
CA GLY A 159 1.36 21.64 10.23
C GLY A 159 0.59 21.51 8.92
N LYS A 160 1.19 21.99 7.82
CA LYS A 160 0.64 21.86 6.46
C LYS A 160 1.69 21.32 5.53
N LEU A 161 1.35 20.27 4.81
CA LEU A 161 2.20 19.67 3.78
C LEU A 161 2.08 20.46 2.48
N LYS A 162 3.22 20.84 1.92
CA LYS A 162 3.37 21.31 0.54
C LYS A 162 4.21 20.31 -0.23
N VAL A 163 3.79 19.97 -1.45
CA VAL A 163 4.48 19.05 -2.34
C VAL A 163 4.92 19.80 -3.58
N ASP A 164 6.21 19.76 -3.91
CA ASP A 164 6.76 20.31 -5.14
C ASP A 164 7.39 19.18 -5.95
N TRP A 165 6.98 19.01 -7.22
CA TRP A 165 7.43 17.94 -8.10
C TRP A 165 8.57 18.40 -8.99
N HIS A 166 9.57 17.52 -9.11
CA HIS A 166 10.73 17.68 -9.98
C HIS A 166 10.77 16.56 -11.00
N PHE A 167 11.37 16.83 -12.16
CA PHE A 167 11.44 15.90 -13.27
C PHE A 167 12.88 15.74 -13.72
N GLU A 168 13.29 14.51 -13.98
CA GLU A 168 14.64 14.19 -14.48
C GLU A 168 14.54 13.21 -15.66
N SER A 169 15.18 13.58 -16.77
CA SER A 169 15.13 12.79 -18.01
C SER A 169 16.33 11.85 -18.10
N PHE A 170 16.06 10.64 -18.54
CA PHE A 170 17.03 9.57 -18.74
C PHE A 170 16.82 8.91 -20.10
N THR A 171 17.72 8.00 -20.46
CA THR A 171 17.65 7.24 -21.72
C THR A 171 17.96 5.77 -21.44
N PHE A 172 17.11 4.88 -21.92
CA PHE A 172 17.37 3.44 -21.88
C PHE A 172 18.60 3.08 -22.79
N PRO A 173 19.22 1.90 -22.58
CA PRO A 173 20.36 1.46 -23.39
C PRO A 173 20.08 1.35 -24.90
N ASP A 174 18.83 1.16 -25.29
CA ASP A 174 18.37 1.13 -26.69
C ASP A 174 18.11 2.52 -27.29
N GLY A 175 18.25 3.58 -26.48
CA GLY A 175 18.09 4.97 -26.89
C GLY A 175 16.69 5.55 -26.67
N GLU A 176 15.73 4.78 -26.12
CA GLU A 176 14.41 5.30 -25.79
C GLU A 176 14.49 6.24 -24.58
N PRO A 177 13.97 7.49 -24.67
CA PRO A 177 13.97 8.41 -23.54
C PRO A 177 12.87 8.07 -22.55
N TYR A 178 13.12 8.31 -21.26
CA TYR A 178 12.11 8.28 -20.19
C TYR A 178 12.35 9.40 -19.18
N GLU A 179 11.33 9.74 -18.42
CA GLU A 179 11.38 10.76 -17.39
C GLU A 179 10.93 10.18 -16.04
N LEU A 180 11.66 10.50 -15.00
CA LEU A 180 11.27 10.20 -13.62
C LEU A 180 10.80 11.48 -12.94
N ALA A 181 9.70 11.36 -12.19
CA ALA A 181 9.18 12.42 -11.35
C ALA A 181 9.47 12.08 -9.89
N TYR A 182 9.94 13.06 -9.13
CA TYR A 182 10.15 12.91 -7.70
C TYR A 182 9.69 14.16 -6.95
N PRO A 183 9.09 14.00 -5.75
CA PRO A 183 8.62 15.12 -4.93
C PRO A 183 9.68 15.61 -3.96
N THR A 184 9.61 16.89 -3.63
CA THR A 184 10.14 17.43 -2.37
C THR A 184 8.99 17.88 -1.49
N TYR A 185 9.18 17.73 -0.19
CA TYR A 185 8.15 18.02 0.81
C TYR A 185 8.60 19.18 1.69
N THR A 186 7.69 20.13 1.88
CA THR A 186 7.89 21.26 2.81
C THR A 186 6.72 21.28 3.78
N ILE A 187 7.00 21.43 5.06
CA ILE A 187 5.96 21.61 6.08
C ILE A 187 5.97 23.05 6.52
N THR A 188 4.78 23.64 6.57
CA THR A 188 4.54 25.04 6.98
C THR A 188 3.47 25.10 8.06
N ASP A 189 3.22 26.27 8.60
CA ASP A 189 2.15 26.52 9.57
C ASP A 189 2.21 25.63 10.82
N TRP A 190 3.42 25.33 11.29
CA TRP A 190 3.64 24.55 12.49
C TRP A 190 2.85 25.07 13.69
N TYR A 191 2.25 24.16 14.48
CA TYR A 191 1.49 24.56 15.67
C TYR A 191 2.39 25.00 16.83
N ALA A 192 3.57 24.44 16.93
CA ALA A 192 4.63 24.77 17.89
C ALA A 192 5.77 25.53 17.19
N ASP A 193 6.94 25.57 17.80
CA ASP A 193 8.13 26.14 17.18
C ASP A 193 8.45 25.44 15.85
N GLU A 194 8.87 26.21 14.86
CA GLU A 194 9.30 25.70 13.57
C GLU A 194 10.50 24.78 13.75
N ILE A 195 10.42 23.60 13.14
CA ILE A 195 11.51 22.64 13.16
C ILE A 195 12.60 23.13 12.21
N ASP A 196 13.85 23.12 12.70
CA ASP A 196 15.02 23.42 11.88
C ASP A 196 15.03 22.52 10.62
N PRO A 197 14.97 23.09 9.42
CA PRO A 197 15.02 22.31 8.18
C PRO A 197 16.27 21.44 8.06
N ASP A 198 17.37 21.84 8.71
CA ASP A 198 18.61 21.07 8.71
C ASP A 198 18.54 19.82 9.62
N ASP A 199 17.59 19.75 10.55
CA ASP A 199 17.32 18.58 11.38
C ASP A 199 16.06 17.81 10.96
N LEU A 200 15.22 18.39 10.10
CA LEU A 200 13.99 17.78 9.64
C LEU A 200 14.23 16.79 8.50
N PHE A 201 13.69 15.59 8.64
CA PHE A 201 13.45 14.67 7.54
C PHE A 201 11.95 14.41 7.44
N CYS A 202 11.37 14.68 6.27
CA CYS A 202 9.97 14.44 5.98
C CYS A 202 9.86 13.30 4.95
N THR A 203 9.11 12.28 5.27
CA THR A 203 8.75 11.23 4.33
C THR A 203 7.24 11.09 4.23
N VAL A 204 6.77 10.71 3.06
CA VAL A 204 5.34 10.56 2.79
C VAL A 204 5.06 9.14 2.35
N ARG A 205 3.98 8.59 2.87
CA ARG A 205 3.52 7.24 2.56
C ARG A 205 2.19 7.26 1.87
N ILE A 206 2.11 6.56 0.75
CA ILE A 206 0.86 6.32 0.04
C ILE A 206 0.20 5.06 0.64
N PRO A 207 -1.11 5.06 0.89
CA PRO A 207 -1.83 3.93 1.45
C PRO A 207 -1.63 2.64 0.66
N LEU A 208 -1.50 1.52 1.34
CA LEU A 208 -1.49 0.19 0.73
C LEU A 208 -2.91 -0.30 0.48
N ARG A 209 -3.07 -1.20 -0.48
CA ARG A 209 -4.35 -1.88 -0.73
C ARG A 209 -4.64 -2.85 0.42
N HIS A 210 -5.91 -2.99 0.79
CA HIS A 210 -6.35 -3.92 1.83
C HIS A 210 -6.72 -5.31 1.30
N VAL A 211 -6.69 -5.49 -0.03
CA VAL A 211 -6.90 -6.79 -0.67
C VAL A 211 -5.95 -7.84 -0.10
N GLY A 212 -6.48 -8.94 0.38
CA GLY A 212 -5.71 -10.05 0.90
C GLY A 212 -5.20 -9.89 2.34
N MET A 213 -5.63 -8.88 3.08
CA MET A 213 -5.21 -8.68 4.47
C MET A 213 -5.50 -9.89 5.37
N GLY A 214 -6.63 -10.56 5.19
CA GLY A 214 -6.95 -11.79 5.92
C GLY A 214 -5.92 -12.90 5.68
N GLN A 215 -5.53 -13.12 4.42
CA GLN A 215 -4.52 -14.12 4.06
C GLN A 215 -3.14 -13.76 4.58
N MET A 216 -2.77 -12.47 4.54
CA MET A 216 -1.48 -12.00 5.07
C MET A 216 -1.35 -12.32 6.56
N MET A 217 -2.40 -12.09 7.34
CA MET A 217 -2.40 -12.40 8.77
C MET A 217 -2.43 -13.90 9.05
N ALA A 218 -2.98 -14.69 8.13
CA ALA A 218 -3.06 -16.14 8.22
C ALA A 218 -1.79 -16.86 7.73
N LEU A 219 -0.78 -16.17 7.21
CA LEU A 219 0.46 -16.75 6.69
C LEU A 219 1.12 -17.73 7.68
N ASP A 220 1.63 -18.83 7.16
CA ASP A 220 2.50 -19.71 7.95
C ASP A 220 3.83 -19.03 8.24
N GLN A 221 4.03 -18.62 9.48
CA GLN A 221 5.24 -17.89 9.89
C GLN A 221 6.51 -18.72 9.70
N ASN A 222 6.45 -20.04 9.88
CA ASN A 222 7.60 -20.90 9.68
C ASN A 222 8.04 -20.90 8.21
N GLU A 223 7.08 -20.81 7.28
CA GLU A 223 7.39 -20.72 5.85
C GLU A 223 8.11 -19.39 5.53
N ILE A 224 7.64 -18.28 6.06
CA ILE A 224 8.29 -16.96 5.87
C ILE A 224 9.69 -16.95 6.49
N GLU A 225 9.86 -17.50 7.69
CA GLU A 225 11.19 -17.62 8.34
C GLU A 225 12.14 -18.52 7.53
N ALA A 226 11.61 -19.61 6.94
CA ALA A 226 12.39 -20.47 6.07
C ALA A 226 12.80 -19.79 4.76
N LEU A 227 11.95 -18.91 4.22
CA LEU A 227 12.29 -18.07 3.07
C LEU A 227 13.40 -17.08 3.44
N ALA A 228 13.30 -16.40 4.57
CA ALA A 228 14.34 -15.46 5.03
C ALA A 228 15.72 -16.11 5.13
N ALA A 229 15.77 -17.39 5.55
CA ALA A 229 17.03 -18.14 5.59
C ALA A 229 17.66 -18.43 4.21
N LYS A 230 16.87 -18.28 3.11
CA LYS A 230 17.29 -18.59 1.73
C LYS A 230 17.36 -17.34 0.85
N SER A 231 16.68 -16.26 1.19
CA SER A 231 16.53 -15.05 0.37
C SER A 231 17.72 -14.11 0.52
N ASN A 232 18.92 -14.64 0.31
CA ASN A 232 20.14 -13.84 0.31
C ASN A 232 20.96 -14.19 -0.92
N TYR A 233 21.00 -13.28 -1.89
CA TYR A 233 21.68 -13.41 -3.17
C TYR A 233 22.68 -12.27 -3.34
N PRO A 234 23.87 -12.35 -2.67
CA PRO A 234 24.83 -11.25 -2.65
C PRO A 234 25.32 -10.83 -4.04
N GLU A 235 25.40 -11.81 -4.96
CA GLU A 235 25.82 -11.59 -6.34
C GLU A 235 24.81 -10.74 -7.15
N LEU A 236 23.58 -10.62 -6.66
CA LEU A 236 22.52 -9.80 -7.23
C LEU A 236 22.20 -8.57 -6.38
N GLY A 237 22.88 -8.39 -5.25
CA GLY A 237 22.56 -7.35 -4.29
C GLY A 237 21.21 -7.53 -3.59
N ILE A 238 20.65 -8.74 -3.60
CA ILE A 238 19.36 -9.05 -2.98
C ILE A 238 19.60 -9.60 -1.57
N SER A 239 18.95 -8.99 -0.58
CA SER A 239 18.86 -9.48 0.79
C SER A 239 17.40 -9.68 1.17
N GLY A 240 17.11 -10.61 2.07
CA GLY A 240 15.76 -10.82 2.57
C GLY A 240 15.80 -11.20 4.04
N ARG A 241 15.06 -10.48 4.89
CA ARG A 241 14.98 -10.78 6.32
C ARG A 241 13.61 -10.48 6.91
N CYS A 242 13.28 -11.16 8.00
CA CYS A 242 12.07 -10.90 8.75
C CYS A 242 12.15 -9.58 9.53
N ASN A 243 11.03 -8.88 9.64
CA ASN A 243 10.85 -7.88 10.68
C ASN A 243 10.16 -8.53 11.89
N TYR A 244 10.76 -8.41 13.06
CA TYR A 244 10.14 -8.82 14.31
C TYR A 244 9.75 -7.58 15.10
N ILE A 245 8.51 -7.56 15.52
CA ILE A 245 7.91 -6.46 16.27
C ILE A 245 7.43 -6.94 17.63
N ASN A 246 7.26 -6.03 18.56
CA ASN A 246 6.61 -6.32 19.82
C ASN A 246 5.23 -5.69 19.80
N GLU A 247 4.24 -6.50 19.46
CA GLU A 247 2.84 -6.09 19.40
C GLU A 247 2.06 -6.76 20.53
N ARG A 248 1.30 -5.97 21.27
CA ARG A 248 0.54 -6.44 22.45
C ARG A 248 1.38 -7.21 23.48
N GLY A 249 2.66 -6.85 23.62
CA GLY A 249 3.59 -7.53 24.54
C GLY A 249 4.10 -8.89 24.04
N VAL A 250 3.78 -9.27 22.80
CA VAL A 250 4.25 -10.50 22.17
C VAL A 250 5.18 -10.17 21.03
N ARG A 251 6.38 -10.81 21.03
CA ARG A 251 7.28 -10.73 19.89
C ARG A 251 6.71 -11.55 18.75
N SER A 252 6.40 -10.89 17.63
CA SER A 252 5.71 -11.48 16.50
C SER A 252 6.40 -11.14 15.19
N LEU A 253 6.22 -12.01 14.19
CA LEU A 253 6.63 -11.72 12.81
C LEU A 253 5.68 -10.69 12.21
N GLY A 254 6.24 -9.56 11.76
CA GLY A 254 5.49 -8.56 11.00
C GLY A 254 5.26 -9.04 9.55
N VAL A 255 4.05 -8.82 9.04
CA VAL A 255 3.65 -9.25 7.69
C VAL A 255 2.93 -8.15 6.90
N SER A 256 2.44 -7.11 7.58
CA SER A 256 1.71 -6.01 6.95
C SER A 256 2.36 -4.64 7.18
N GLY A 257 1.89 -3.64 6.43
CA GLY A 257 2.52 -2.33 6.34
C GLY A 257 3.74 -2.30 5.42
N ASN A 258 4.23 -1.11 5.09
CA ASN A 258 5.33 -0.92 4.14
C ASN A 258 6.66 -1.52 4.62
N LYS A 259 6.84 -1.62 5.94
CA LYS A 259 8.06 -2.15 6.58
C LYS A 259 7.78 -3.42 7.38
N ALA A 260 6.72 -4.18 7.04
CA ALA A 260 6.30 -5.34 7.82
C ALA A 260 6.20 -5.00 9.33
N GLN A 261 5.60 -3.86 9.64
CA GLN A 261 5.57 -3.33 11.02
C GLN A 261 4.37 -3.79 11.84
N HIS A 262 3.50 -4.63 11.29
CA HIS A 262 2.32 -5.17 11.97
C HIS A 262 2.20 -6.68 11.75
N ALA A 263 1.85 -7.40 12.79
CA ALA A 263 1.65 -8.85 12.75
C ALA A 263 0.19 -9.25 12.53
N ASP A 264 -0.75 -8.34 12.80
CA ASP A 264 -2.18 -8.49 12.53
C ASP A 264 -2.78 -7.16 12.04
N LEU A 265 -4.10 -7.09 11.91
CA LEU A 265 -4.79 -5.83 11.64
C LEU A 265 -4.69 -4.90 12.86
N THR A 266 -4.39 -3.64 12.58
CA THR A 266 -4.27 -2.58 13.58
C THR A 266 -5.35 -1.53 13.35
N VAL A 267 -6.59 -2.01 13.24
CA VAL A 267 -7.76 -1.16 12.99
C VAL A 267 -7.88 -0.09 14.07
N GLU A 268 -7.69 -0.48 15.32
CA GLU A 268 -7.72 0.42 16.46
C GLU A 268 -6.65 1.51 16.41
N LEU A 269 -5.47 1.19 15.87
CA LEU A 269 -4.40 2.18 15.66
C LEU A 269 -4.79 3.18 14.58
N GLY A 270 -5.35 2.73 13.45
CA GLY A 270 -5.80 3.61 12.36
C GLY A 270 -6.92 4.56 12.82
N PHE A 271 -7.85 4.12 13.64
CA PHE A 271 -8.84 5.01 14.24
C PHE A 271 -8.19 6.11 15.09
N SER A 272 -7.20 5.77 15.90
CA SER A 272 -6.51 6.73 16.77
C SER A 272 -5.51 7.59 15.97
N SER A 273 -4.53 6.97 15.29
CA SER A 273 -3.40 7.70 14.69
C SER A 273 -3.77 8.52 13.46
N ASP A 274 -4.77 8.08 12.68
CA ASP A 274 -5.08 8.69 11.40
C ASP A 274 -6.27 9.64 11.49
N MET A 275 -7.24 9.32 12.37
CA MET A 275 -8.47 10.08 12.51
C MET A 275 -8.62 10.77 13.88
N GLY A 276 -7.73 10.50 14.82
CA GLY A 276 -7.87 10.98 16.19
C GLY A 276 -9.13 10.46 16.89
N VAL A 277 -9.60 9.26 16.54
CA VAL A 277 -10.81 8.63 17.05
C VAL A 277 -10.43 7.70 18.19
N THR A 278 -10.87 8.02 19.40
CA THR A 278 -10.56 7.23 20.61
C THR A 278 -11.28 5.90 20.63
N ASN A 279 -10.62 4.88 21.18
CA ASN A 279 -11.12 3.51 21.28
C ASN A 279 -10.57 2.81 22.54
N SER A 280 -11.03 1.60 22.83
CA SER A 280 -10.63 0.87 24.04
C SER A 280 -9.13 0.58 24.14
N ARG A 281 -8.41 0.54 23.02
CA ARG A 281 -6.97 0.33 23.00
C ARG A 281 -6.17 1.63 23.09
N TYR A 282 -6.69 2.68 22.51
CA TYR A 282 -6.13 4.03 22.51
C TYR A 282 -7.20 5.00 23.03
N PRO A 283 -7.37 5.07 24.34
CA PRO A 283 -8.45 5.85 24.94
C PRO A 283 -8.14 7.35 25.03
N GLU A 284 -6.91 7.75 24.79
CA GLU A 284 -6.44 9.12 24.85
C GLU A 284 -6.42 9.75 23.47
N GLU A 285 -6.71 11.06 23.41
CA GLU A 285 -6.62 11.82 22.18
C GLU A 285 -5.19 11.84 21.65
N ILE A 286 -5.02 11.76 20.32
CA ILE A 286 -3.70 11.71 19.70
C ILE A 286 -2.86 12.96 19.97
N CYS A 287 -3.51 14.09 20.21
CA CYS A 287 -2.87 15.38 20.52
C CYS A 287 -2.74 15.64 22.04
N GLU A 288 -2.73 14.60 22.87
CA GLU A 288 -2.56 14.73 24.32
C GLU A 288 -1.28 15.53 24.66
N GLY A 289 -1.42 16.54 25.52
CA GLY A 289 -0.33 17.46 25.89
C GLY A 289 -0.05 18.59 24.89
N GLN A 290 -0.75 18.64 23.78
CA GLN A 290 -0.66 19.74 22.80
C GLN A 290 -1.73 20.81 23.05
N ILE A 291 -1.58 21.99 22.42
CA ILE A 291 -2.56 23.09 22.52
C ILE A 291 -3.94 22.70 22.00
N GLN A 292 -4.00 21.80 21.07
CA GLN A 292 -5.23 21.30 20.45
C GLN A 292 -6.18 20.65 21.46
N MET A 293 -5.65 20.03 22.52
CA MET A 293 -6.47 19.52 23.63
C MET A 293 -7.25 20.63 24.30
N SER A 294 -6.58 21.76 24.61
CA SER A 294 -7.24 22.91 25.22
C SER A 294 -8.27 23.53 24.28
N GLN A 295 -7.97 23.65 23.01
CA GLN A 295 -8.86 24.19 21.99
C GLN A 295 -10.11 23.29 21.80
N GLY A 296 -9.94 21.98 21.69
CA GLY A 296 -11.03 21.01 21.58
C GLY A 296 -11.91 20.99 22.83
N SER A 297 -11.31 21.05 24.02
CA SER A 297 -12.04 21.12 25.30
C SER A 297 -12.89 22.38 25.41
N MET A 298 -12.38 23.54 25.03
CA MET A 298 -13.15 24.78 25.04
C MET A 298 -14.36 24.75 24.10
N MET A 299 -14.30 23.95 23.04
CA MET A 299 -15.40 23.76 22.10
C MET A 299 -16.39 22.68 22.55
N GLY A 300 -16.15 22.02 23.67
CA GLY A 300 -16.99 20.94 24.19
C GLY A 300 -16.93 19.66 23.34
N LEU A 301 -15.83 19.43 22.63
CA LEU A 301 -15.66 18.31 21.68
C LEU A 301 -14.97 17.10 22.30
N LEU A 302 -14.43 17.23 23.50
CA LEU A 302 -13.79 16.12 24.23
C LEU A 302 -14.77 15.57 25.27
N TYR A 303 -15.00 14.27 25.25
CA TYR A 303 -15.90 13.57 26.15
C TYR A 303 -15.19 12.45 26.89
N ASP A 304 -15.78 12.04 28.03
CA ASP A 304 -15.33 10.91 28.84
C ASP A 304 -15.63 9.54 28.18
N LYS A 305 -16.18 9.51 26.96
CA LYS A 305 -16.57 8.28 26.28
C LYS A 305 -15.72 8.06 25.05
N LEU A 306 -15.39 6.79 24.81
CA LEU A 306 -14.72 6.37 23.59
C LEU A 306 -15.62 6.64 22.37
N ASP A 307 -14.99 7.12 21.28
CA ASP A 307 -15.69 7.48 20.04
C ASP A 307 -16.14 6.26 19.24
N VAL A 308 -15.42 5.17 19.35
CA VAL A 308 -15.73 3.92 18.67
C VAL A 308 -15.72 2.76 19.65
N SER A 309 -16.73 1.91 19.57
CA SER A 309 -16.85 0.73 20.42
C SER A 309 -15.97 -0.42 19.92
N THR A 310 -15.66 -1.36 20.82
CA THR A 310 -14.94 -2.59 20.45
C THR A 310 -15.69 -3.40 19.39
N GLU A 311 -17.04 -3.49 19.47
CA GLU A 311 -17.85 -4.18 18.46
C GLU A 311 -17.70 -3.54 17.07
N GLU A 312 -17.68 -2.22 16.99
CA GLU A 312 -17.50 -1.50 15.73
C GLU A 312 -16.12 -1.79 15.15
N MET A 313 -15.06 -1.73 15.95
CA MET A 313 -13.70 -2.08 15.52
C MET A 313 -13.61 -3.53 15.03
N GLU A 314 -14.21 -4.48 15.75
CA GLU A 314 -14.26 -5.89 15.36
C GLU A 314 -15.03 -6.13 14.04
N ASN A 315 -16.01 -5.30 13.73
CA ASN A 315 -16.73 -5.37 12.46
C ASN A 315 -15.86 -4.87 11.29
N VAL A 316 -15.11 -3.78 11.48
CA VAL A 316 -14.14 -3.30 10.47
C VAL A 316 -13.02 -4.32 10.28
N ASP A 317 -12.50 -4.88 11.35
CA ASP A 317 -11.51 -5.96 11.32
C ASP A 317 -12.03 -7.16 10.51
N PHE A 318 -13.26 -7.60 10.78
CA PHE A 318 -13.90 -8.68 10.02
C PHE A 318 -14.10 -8.33 8.54
N TYR A 319 -14.53 -7.11 8.22
CA TYR A 319 -14.65 -6.63 6.85
C TYR A 319 -13.31 -6.76 6.11
N MET A 320 -12.24 -6.23 6.66
CA MET A 320 -10.91 -6.27 6.03
C MET A 320 -10.36 -7.70 5.87
N GLN A 321 -10.61 -8.58 6.85
CA GLN A 321 -10.20 -9.99 6.76
C GLN A 321 -10.98 -10.79 5.72
N SER A 322 -12.20 -10.39 5.44
CA SER A 322 -13.14 -11.13 4.59
C SER A 322 -13.31 -10.54 3.19
N LEU A 323 -12.51 -9.54 2.84
CA LEU A 323 -12.40 -9.06 1.46
C LEU A 323 -11.94 -10.19 0.54
N GLY A 324 -12.63 -10.33 -0.59
CA GLY A 324 -12.26 -11.26 -1.65
C GLY A 324 -11.00 -10.79 -2.38
N VAL A 325 -10.17 -11.74 -2.77
CA VAL A 325 -8.97 -11.45 -3.57
C VAL A 325 -9.27 -11.78 -5.03
N PRO A 326 -9.09 -10.84 -5.96
CA PRO A 326 -9.32 -11.11 -7.37
C PRO A 326 -8.48 -12.28 -7.89
N ALA A 327 -9.11 -13.17 -8.63
CA ALA A 327 -8.47 -14.29 -9.30
C ALA A 327 -7.36 -13.80 -10.25
N ARG A 328 -6.34 -14.62 -10.45
CA ARG A 328 -5.41 -14.45 -11.55
C ARG A 328 -6.17 -14.64 -12.86
N ARG A 329 -6.03 -13.69 -13.78
CA ARG A 329 -6.84 -13.63 -15.01
C ARG A 329 -6.10 -14.18 -16.20
N ASN A 330 -6.85 -14.76 -17.14
CA ASN A 330 -6.35 -15.17 -18.45
C ASN A 330 -5.12 -16.11 -18.37
N VAL A 331 -5.12 -17.02 -17.40
CA VAL A 331 -3.97 -17.92 -17.11
C VAL A 331 -3.53 -18.78 -18.30
N ASP A 332 -4.43 -19.02 -19.25
CA ASP A 332 -4.15 -19.80 -20.46
C ASP A 332 -3.76 -18.94 -21.66
N ASP A 333 -3.80 -17.60 -21.53
CA ASP A 333 -3.42 -16.69 -22.60
C ASP A 333 -1.91 -16.78 -22.87
N PRO A 334 -1.48 -16.98 -24.12
CA PRO A 334 -0.05 -17.09 -24.47
C PRO A 334 0.77 -15.87 -24.03
N GLN A 335 0.20 -14.65 -24.07
CA GLN A 335 0.89 -13.44 -23.63
C GLN A 335 1.08 -13.44 -22.11
N VAL A 336 0.09 -13.92 -21.33
CA VAL A 336 0.21 -14.06 -19.88
C VAL A 336 1.27 -15.09 -19.51
N LYS A 337 1.30 -16.25 -20.20
CA LYS A 337 2.34 -17.27 -20.03
C LYS A 337 3.72 -16.74 -20.39
N ARG A 338 3.83 -15.97 -21.48
CA ARG A 338 5.10 -15.32 -21.85
C ARG A 338 5.54 -14.30 -20.78
N GLY A 339 4.61 -13.50 -20.25
CA GLY A 339 4.89 -12.57 -19.14
C GLY A 339 5.40 -13.28 -17.90
N GLU A 340 4.85 -14.46 -17.57
CA GLU A 340 5.33 -15.28 -16.47
C GLU A 340 6.75 -15.79 -16.69
N GLN A 341 7.08 -16.25 -17.89
CA GLN A 341 8.44 -16.63 -18.24
C GLN A 341 9.42 -15.47 -18.03
N MET A 342 9.08 -14.30 -18.56
CA MET A 342 9.90 -13.09 -18.38
C MET A 342 10.07 -12.70 -16.90
N PHE A 343 9.05 -12.92 -16.07
CA PHE A 343 9.10 -12.69 -14.63
C PHE A 343 10.16 -13.57 -13.95
N TYR A 344 10.27 -14.83 -14.36
CA TYR A 344 11.31 -15.74 -13.87
C TYR A 344 12.69 -15.42 -14.47
N GLU A 345 12.77 -15.15 -15.77
CA GLU A 345 14.02 -14.77 -16.45
C GLU A 345 14.63 -13.51 -15.84
N ALA A 346 13.80 -12.50 -15.54
CA ALA A 346 14.19 -11.27 -14.87
C ALA A 346 14.45 -11.43 -13.36
N LYS A 347 14.27 -12.65 -12.81
CA LYS A 347 14.49 -12.99 -11.40
C LYS A 347 13.55 -12.26 -10.40
N CYS A 348 12.43 -11.73 -10.87
CA CYS A 348 11.44 -11.06 -10.01
C CYS A 348 10.91 -12.01 -8.91
N HIS A 349 10.83 -13.31 -9.21
CA HIS A 349 10.38 -14.36 -8.29
C HIS A 349 11.26 -14.53 -7.05
N LEU A 350 12.48 -13.96 -7.02
CA LEU A 350 13.37 -14.07 -5.85
C LEU A 350 12.86 -13.29 -4.64
N CYS A 351 12.15 -12.18 -4.87
CA CYS A 351 11.42 -11.42 -3.85
C CYS A 351 9.91 -11.67 -3.96
N HIS A 352 9.40 -11.75 -5.18
CA HIS A 352 7.98 -11.98 -5.45
C HIS A 352 7.67 -13.48 -5.55
N VAL A 353 7.82 -14.18 -4.42
CA VAL A 353 7.52 -15.63 -4.29
C VAL A 353 6.07 -15.89 -4.68
N THR A 354 5.88 -16.81 -5.61
CA THR A 354 4.60 -17.01 -6.26
C THR A 354 3.58 -17.78 -5.42
N THR A 355 4.04 -18.63 -4.52
CA THR A 355 3.17 -19.54 -3.75
C THR A 355 3.58 -19.60 -2.29
N LEU A 356 2.61 -19.42 -1.41
CA LEU A 356 2.71 -19.55 0.04
C LEU A 356 1.50 -20.28 0.61
N HIS A 357 1.59 -20.61 1.89
CA HIS A 357 0.54 -21.32 2.61
C HIS A 357 0.07 -20.55 3.84
N THR A 358 -1.18 -20.75 4.20
CA THR A 358 -1.73 -20.22 5.44
C THR A 358 -1.67 -21.26 6.55
N ARG A 359 -1.65 -20.79 7.81
CA ARG A 359 -1.63 -21.61 9.02
C ARG A 359 -2.75 -22.64 9.03
N PRO A 360 -2.65 -23.68 9.88
CA PRO A 360 -3.74 -24.64 10.07
C PRO A 360 -5.06 -23.96 10.40
N ARG A 361 -6.15 -24.55 9.92
CA ARG A 361 -7.51 -24.09 10.19
C ARG A 361 -7.75 -24.02 11.70
N GLY A 362 -8.36 -22.95 12.16
CA GLY A 362 -8.65 -22.72 13.56
C GLY A 362 -7.49 -22.12 14.37
N SER A 363 -6.38 -21.77 13.71
CA SER A 363 -5.33 -20.99 14.36
C SER A 363 -5.89 -19.66 14.88
N THR A 364 -5.39 -19.23 16.03
CA THR A 364 -5.76 -17.94 16.63
C THR A 364 -4.71 -16.90 16.29
N LEU A 365 -5.14 -15.72 15.86
CA LEU A 365 -4.29 -14.54 15.66
C LEU A 365 -3.99 -13.82 16.98
N LEU A 366 -3.08 -12.87 16.95
CA LEU A 366 -2.72 -12.03 18.11
C LEU A 366 -3.91 -11.24 18.66
N ASN A 367 -4.83 -10.81 17.80
CA ASN A 367 -6.05 -10.13 18.19
C ASN A 367 -7.15 -11.05 18.77
N GLY A 368 -6.87 -12.36 18.91
CA GLY A 368 -7.84 -13.36 19.41
C GLY A 368 -8.77 -13.92 18.33
N THR A 369 -8.70 -13.45 17.09
CA THR A 369 -9.53 -13.97 15.99
C THR A 369 -9.11 -15.39 15.62
N GLN A 370 -10.07 -16.29 15.49
CA GLN A 370 -9.88 -17.61 14.89
C GLN A 370 -10.10 -17.54 13.37
N LEU A 371 -9.31 -18.29 12.62
CA LEU A 371 -9.31 -18.28 11.15
C LEU A 371 -9.81 -19.60 10.55
N PRO A 372 -11.08 -20.04 10.82
CA PRO A 372 -11.54 -21.33 10.30
C PRO A 372 -11.64 -21.36 8.76
N TRP A 373 -11.89 -20.22 8.14
CA TRP A 373 -12.03 -20.06 6.68
C TRP A 373 -10.76 -19.64 5.97
N LEU A 374 -9.79 -19.04 6.66
CA LEU A 374 -8.51 -18.60 6.09
C LEU A 374 -7.41 -19.63 6.25
N GLY A 375 -7.60 -20.64 7.09
CA GLY A 375 -6.59 -21.68 7.37
C GLY A 375 -6.52 -22.78 6.31
N ASN A 376 -5.33 -23.41 6.19
CA ASN A 376 -5.03 -24.48 5.22
C ASN A 376 -5.30 -24.08 3.77
N GLN A 377 -4.92 -22.87 3.38
CA GLN A 377 -5.04 -22.37 2.02
C GLN A 377 -3.68 -22.34 1.33
N THR A 378 -3.64 -22.71 0.06
CA THR A 378 -2.56 -22.34 -0.84
C THR A 378 -2.92 -21.00 -1.46
N ILE A 379 -2.00 -20.05 -1.42
CA ILE A 379 -2.21 -18.69 -1.92
C ILE A 379 -1.08 -18.27 -2.85
N HIS A 380 -1.37 -17.34 -3.75
CA HIS A 380 -0.42 -16.86 -4.75
C HIS A 380 -0.25 -15.33 -4.66
N PRO A 381 0.42 -14.83 -3.61
CA PRO A 381 0.53 -13.39 -3.35
C PRO A 381 1.57 -12.70 -4.24
N TYR A 382 2.52 -13.43 -4.79
CA TYR A 382 3.71 -12.85 -5.45
C TYR A 382 4.46 -11.92 -4.50
N SER A 383 4.81 -12.44 -3.34
CA SER A 383 5.54 -11.75 -2.27
C SER A 383 6.15 -12.77 -1.32
N ASP A 384 7.33 -12.52 -0.80
CA ASP A 384 7.95 -13.25 0.30
C ASP A 384 7.67 -12.62 1.67
N TYR A 385 7.04 -11.42 1.69
CA TYR A 385 6.78 -10.62 2.89
C TYR A 385 8.03 -10.23 3.69
N LEU A 386 9.21 -10.39 3.13
CA LEU A 386 10.47 -10.04 3.76
C LEU A 386 10.81 -8.56 3.55
N LEU A 387 11.69 -8.07 4.40
CA LEU A 387 12.36 -6.79 4.22
C LEU A 387 13.55 -6.96 3.28
N HIS A 388 13.64 -6.08 2.29
CA HIS A 388 14.78 -5.99 1.39
C HIS A 388 15.39 -4.60 1.47
N ASP A 389 16.72 -4.53 1.40
CA ASP A 389 17.46 -3.28 1.25
C ASP A 389 17.24 -2.76 -0.17
N MET A 390 16.55 -1.64 -0.28
CA MET A 390 16.22 -0.98 -1.55
C MET A 390 17.15 0.18 -1.88
N GLY A 391 18.32 0.21 -1.25
CA GLY A 391 19.35 1.23 -1.42
C GLY A 391 19.27 2.35 -0.38
N SER A 392 20.45 2.85 -0.02
CA SER A 392 20.65 3.86 1.04
C SER A 392 20.48 5.30 0.54
N GLU A 393 20.61 5.53 -0.73
CA GLU A 393 20.52 6.87 -1.32
C GLU A 393 19.08 7.36 -1.33
N ILE A 394 18.88 8.58 -0.90
CA ILE A 394 17.61 9.27 -1.05
C ILE A 394 17.64 9.87 -2.45
N MET A 395 16.70 9.45 -3.31
CA MET A 395 16.53 9.97 -4.67
C MET A 395 17.64 9.59 -5.65
N GLY A 396 17.27 8.82 -6.60
CA GLY A 396 18.06 8.40 -7.75
C GLY A 396 18.61 6.97 -7.67
N VAL A 397 19.06 6.49 -6.53
CA VAL A 397 19.68 5.15 -6.42
C VAL A 397 19.13 4.31 -5.27
N GLY A 398 18.13 4.76 -4.54
CA GLY A 398 17.57 3.98 -3.45
C GLY A 398 16.34 4.60 -2.81
N LEU A 399 15.67 3.81 -1.99
CA LEU A 399 14.40 4.17 -1.34
C LEU A 399 14.60 4.28 0.18
N ASN A 400 15.46 5.18 0.64
CA ASN A 400 15.63 5.44 2.06
C ASN A 400 14.64 6.52 2.53
N ASP A 401 13.69 6.15 3.40
CA ASP A 401 12.74 7.08 4.01
C ASP A 401 13.12 7.54 5.42
N ASN A 402 14.32 7.21 5.87
CA ASN A 402 14.87 7.52 7.20
C ASN A 402 13.99 7.08 8.39
N TYR A 403 12.93 6.32 8.12
CA TYR A 403 11.97 5.90 9.12
C TYR A 403 12.25 4.47 9.57
N VAL A 404 12.64 4.30 10.84
CA VAL A 404 12.88 3.00 11.45
C VAL A 404 11.61 2.47 12.09
N SER A 405 11.24 1.22 11.79
CA SER A 405 10.07 0.57 12.37
C SER A 405 10.36 -0.87 12.78
N GLY A 406 10.33 -1.16 14.08
CA GLY A 406 10.80 -2.45 14.60
C GLY A 406 12.28 -2.62 14.28
N LEU A 407 12.62 -3.67 13.56
CA LEU A 407 14.00 -3.91 13.09
C LEU A 407 14.25 -3.34 11.68
N ALA A 408 13.22 -2.85 10.98
CA ALA A 408 13.36 -2.33 9.63
C ALA A 408 14.05 -0.97 9.64
N ALA A 409 15.13 -0.84 8.89
CA ALA A 409 15.85 0.41 8.67
C ALA A 409 15.13 1.29 7.63
N GLY A 410 15.59 2.55 7.47
CA GLY A 410 15.00 3.49 6.53
C GLY A 410 15.02 3.01 5.07
N ASN A 411 16.07 2.31 4.66
CA ASN A 411 16.24 1.76 3.31
C ASN A 411 15.58 0.38 3.09
N GLU A 412 15.00 -0.21 4.13
CA GLU A 412 14.39 -1.54 4.01
C GLU A 412 12.88 -1.47 3.85
N TRP A 413 12.38 -2.24 2.89
CA TRP A 413 10.98 -2.28 2.51
C TRP A 413 10.50 -3.71 2.35
N ARG A 414 9.25 -3.94 2.77
CA ARG A 414 8.59 -5.24 2.61
C ARG A 414 8.14 -5.42 1.15
N THR A 415 8.40 -6.60 0.60
CA THR A 415 7.85 -7.00 -0.70
C THR A 415 6.32 -6.93 -0.67
N THR A 416 5.74 -6.05 -1.48
CA THR A 416 4.28 -5.88 -1.55
C THR A 416 3.64 -6.97 -2.41
N PRO A 417 2.52 -7.59 -1.99
CA PRO A 417 1.77 -8.54 -2.80
C PRO A 417 1.30 -7.94 -4.13
N LEU A 418 1.38 -8.72 -5.21
CA LEU A 418 0.99 -8.26 -6.55
C LEU A 418 -0.42 -8.70 -6.96
N TRP A 419 -1.13 -9.50 -6.16
CA TRP A 419 -2.49 -9.90 -6.47
C TRP A 419 -3.42 -8.71 -6.72
N GLY A 420 -4.25 -8.82 -7.75
CA GLY A 420 -5.17 -7.76 -8.16
C GLY A 420 -4.54 -6.49 -8.74
N ILE A 421 -3.20 -6.39 -8.85
CA ILE A 421 -2.52 -5.16 -9.27
C ILE A 421 -3.02 -4.64 -10.63
N GLY A 422 -3.27 -5.52 -11.58
CA GLY A 422 -3.81 -5.16 -12.91
C GLY A 422 -5.27 -4.67 -12.90
N LEU A 423 -5.93 -4.61 -11.74
CA LEU A 423 -7.27 -4.01 -11.59
C LEU A 423 -7.22 -2.62 -10.93
N GLN A 424 -6.06 -2.13 -10.55
CA GLN A 424 -5.90 -0.87 -9.83
C GLN A 424 -6.58 0.30 -10.55
N GLU A 425 -6.34 0.45 -11.85
CA GLU A 425 -6.96 1.51 -12.65
C GLU A 425 -8.49 1.40 -12.68
N LYS A 426 -9.00 0.18 -12.85
CA LYS A 426 -10.44 -0.07 -12.88
C LYS A 426 -11.13 0.22 -11.55
N VAL A 427 -10.47 -0.08 -10.43
CA VAL A 427 -11.01 0.11 -9.07
C VAL A 427 -10.86 1.54 -8.60
N ASN A 428 -9.69 2.13 -8.78
CA ASN A 428 -9.34 3.43 -8.18
C ASN A 428 -9.11 4.56 -9.19
N GLY A 429 -9.24 4.28 -10.51
CA GLY A 429 -9.12 5.29 -11.56
C GLY A 429 -7.69 5.74 -11.86
N HIS A 430 -6.68 5.03 -11.37
CA HIS A 430 -5.27 5.34 -11.60
C HIS A 430 -4.37 4.12 -11.53
N THR A 431 -3.15 4.24 -12.06
CA THR A 431 -2.14 3.17 -12.14
C THR A 431 -0.92 3.42 -11.23
N TYR A 432 -1.02 4.28 -10.25
CA TYR A 432 0.09 4.59 -9.35
C TYR A 432 0.25 3.49 -8.30
N PHE A 433 1.43 2.88 -8.25
CA PHE A 433 1.74 1.69 -7.43
C PHE A 433 2.77 1.95 -6.32
N LEU A 434 3.25 3.17 -6.18
CA LEU A 434 4.30 3.55 -5.22
C LEU A 434 3.81 3.58 -3.78
#